data_011156b654b60947ebddbff2a28c0a12
#
_entry.id   011156b654b60947ebddbff2a28c0a12
#
_cell.length_a   1.000
_cell.length_b   1.000
_cell.length_c   1.000
_cell.angle_alpha   90.00
_cell.angle_beta   90.00
_cell.angle_gamma   90.00
#
_symmetry.space_group_name_H-M   'P 1'
#
loop_
_entity.id
_entity.type
_entity.pdbx_description
1 polymer ?
#
loop_
_entity_poly.entity_id
_entity_poly.type
_entity_poly.pdbx_seq_one_letter_code
_entity_poly.pdbx_strand_id
1 'polypeptide(L)'
;MTISRRSLMGLTAAAAASSLMPLTEALAKAPLADRRTVAEVLAMRPEDMALASPRIAVCRRFLTRAAKELTDASLSRTILSIFDNPAPKIAAQKDAPLLAKLKAENLIDAARTSVLPPAGNPKRSPQPFWTAPGSGWKSHHAYPGGLAVHCAVNVLSAQRLCDTYKEATGLVLDRNAAVGGELLHDLHKPWVFAWQKDHTCRKEETLAKTGEHHVLSIAESMKRGVAPTVCVAQACAHEVPGTPAGEALVAGWLRAAAVIAGKDPAEYGVAADGASLVRPIALEGFVVHLADHDFVAAGPSCQWTAAELQTIFRNRYGVTAEKDLNALRNYVFANFTAMRLYGRYAVGGRKALEDCVDKLIKL
;
A
#
# COMPACT_ATOMS: atom_id res chain seq x y z
N MET A 1 -47.73 -21.88 3.81
CA MET A 1 -47.37 -20.46 3.62
C MET A 1 -46.38 -20.35 2.45
N THR A 2 -46.88 -19.92 1.30
CA THR A 2 -46.06 -19.77 0.08
C THR A 2 -45.46 -18.37 0.06
N ILE A 3 -44.16 -18.27 0.20
CA ILE A 3 -43.45 -16.99 0.07
C ILE A 3 -43.49 -16.55 -1.39
N SER A 4 -44.06 -15.38 -1.69
CA SER A 4 -44.21 -14.90 -3.04
C SER A 4 -42.85 -14.54 -3.68
N ARG A 5 -42.71 -14.78 -5.01
CA ARG A 5 -41.49 -14.41 -5.75
C ARG A 5 -41.09 -12.92 -5.61
N ARG A 6 -42.03 -12.03 -5.35
CA ARG A 6 -41.77 -10.60 -5.05
C ARG A 6 -41.04 -10.39 -3.73
N SER A 7 -41.36 -11.16 -2.69
CA SER A 7 -40.67 -11.08 -1.38
C SER A 7 -39.24 -11.63 -1.46
N LEU A 8 -39.00 -12.65 -2.30
CA LEU A 8 -37.66 -13.18 -2.51
C LEU A 8 -36.76 -12.22 -3.30
N MET A 9 -37.30 -11.54 -4.32
CA MET A 9 -36.57 -10.50 -5.07
C MET A 9 -36.29 -9.25 -4.22
N GLY A 10 -37.16 -8.87 -3.31
CA GLY A 10 -36.93 -7.76 -2.38
C GLY A 10 -35.81 -8.04 -1.37
N LEU A 11 -35.72 -9.28 -0.87
CA LEU A 11 -34.64 -9.68 0.04
C LEU A 11 -33.26 -9.77 -0.66
N THR A 12 -33.22 -10.25 -1.90
CA THR A 12 -31.97 -10.32 -2.68
C THR A 12 -31.50 -8.93 -3.13
N ALA A 13 -32.40 -8.01 -3.47
CA ALA A 13 -32.07 -6.64 -3.81
C ALA A 13 -31.57 -5.84 -2.59
N ALA A 14 -32.16 -6.03 -1.40
CA ALA A 14 -31.71 -5.39 -0.18
C ALA A 14 -30.35 -5.93 0.29
N ALA A 15 -30.08 -7.21 0.17
CA ALA A 15 -28.78 -7.82 0.48
C ALA A 15 -27.69 -7.39 -0.52
N ALA A 16 -28.02 -7.22 -1.82
CA ALA A 16 -27.10 -6.71 -2.83
C ALA A 16 -26.85 -5.20 -2.66
N ALA A 17 -27.84 -4.40 -2.24
CA ALA A 17 -27.68 -2.97 -2.00
C ALA A 17 -26.78 -2.68 -0.77
N SER A 18 -26.76 -3.53 0.26
CA SER A 18 -25.87 -3.37 1.41
C SER A 18 -24.39 -3.68 1.09
N SER A 19 -24.09 -4.36 -0.03
CA SER A 19 -22.72 -4.65 -0.47
C SER A 19 -22.07 -3.54 -1.31
N LEU A 20 -22.80 -2.50 -1.69
CA LEU A 20 -22.42 -1.48 -2.68
C LEU A 20 -22.21 -0.08 -2.07
N MET A 21 -22.04 0.02 -0.75
CA MET A 21 -21.76 1.33 -0.14
C MET A 21 -20.42 1.87 -0.69
N PRO A 22 -20.37 3.09 -1.26
CA PRO A 22 -19.13 3.71 -1.69
C PRO A 22 -18.10 3.75 -0.56
N LEU A 23 -16.81 3.60 -0.90
CA LEU A 23 -15.73 3.63 0.11
C LEU A 23 -15.82 4.87 1.01
N THR A 24 -16.09 6.03 0.40
CA THR A 24 -16.23 7.31 1.11
C THR A 24 -17.33 7.27 2.18
N GLU A 25 -18.49 6.73 1.84
CA GLU A 25 -19.62 6.60 2.75
C GLU A 25 -19.34 5.58 3.86
N ALA A 26 -18.73 4.44 3.50
CA ALA A 26 -18.32 3.42 4.47
C ALA A 26 -17.27 3.95 5.45
N LEU A 27 -16.30 4.74 4.98
CA LEU A 27 -15.31 5.41 5.84
C LEU A 27 -15.93 6.53 6.70
N ALA A 28 -16.93 7.27 6.17
CA ALA A 28 -17.62 8.29 6.93
C ALA A 28 -18.43 7.70 8.10
N LYS A 29 -19.09 6.55 7.86
CA LYS A 29 -19.90 5.83 8.85
C LYS A 29 -19.10 4.89 9.76
N ALA A 30 -17.82 4.62 9.47
CA ALA A 30 -17.00 3.76 10.30
C ALA A 30 -16.87 4.36 11.73
N PRO A 31 -17.20 3.61 12.78
CA PRO A 31 -17.00 4.06 14.15
C PRO A 31 -15.50 4.26 14.42
N LEU A 32 -15.19 4.89 15.54
CA LEU A 32 -13.84 4.86 16.10
C LEU A 32 -13.66 3.58 16.92
N ALA A 33 -12.42 3.18 17.16
CA ALA A 33 -12.11 2.17 18.15
C ALA A 33 -12.48 2.66 19.57
N ASP A 34 -12.53 1.74 20.52
CA ASP A 34 -12.83 2.05 21.91
C ASP A 34 -11.81 3.04 22.49
N ARG A 35 -12.32 3.93 23.34
CA ARG A 35 -11.49 4.90 24.06
C ARG A 35 -10.62 4.19 25.10
N ARG A 36 -9.31 4.45 25.10
CA ARG A 36 -8.31 3.80 25.94
C ARG A 36 -7.56 4.80 26.82
N THR A 37 -7.04 4.34 27.94
CA THR A 37 -6.06 5.12 28.72
C THR A 37 -4.71 5.19 27.98
N VAL A 38 -3.88 6.16 28.34
CA VAL A 38 -2.49 6.25 27.85
C VAL A 38 -1.75 4.91 28.06
N ALA A 39 -1.82 4.34 29.25
CA ALA A 39 -1.15 3.08 29.56
C ALA A 39 -1.60 1.91 28.69
N GLU A 40 -2.91 1.80 28.41
CA GLU A 40 -3.44 0.78 27.50
C GLU A 40 -2.93 0.96 26.08
N VAL A 41 -2.82 2.21 25.57
CA VAL A 41 -2.28 2.47 24.23
C VAL A 41 -0.80 2.14 24.17
N LEU A 42 -0.02 2.52 25.18
CA LEU A 42 1.43 2.23 25.25
C LEU A 42 1.74 0.73 25.32
N ALA A 43 0.82 -0.08 25.82
CA ALA A 43 0.93 -1.54 25.85
C ALA A 43 0.58 -2.23 24.51
N MET A 44 -0.04 -1.50 23.55
CA MET A 44 -0.42 -2.06 22.24
C MET A 44 0.78 -2.14 21.31
N ARG A 45 0.88 -3.22 20.55
CA ARG A 45 1.77 -3.28 19.40
C ARG A 45 1.13 -2.52 18.22
N PRO A 46 1.93 -2.02 17.26
CA PRO A 46 1.40 -1.37 16.06
C PRO A 46 0.36 -2.22 15.30
N GLU A 47 0.61 -3.54 15.19
CA GLU A 47 -0.32 -4.46 14.52
C GLU A 47 -1.68 -4.50 15.22
N ASP A 48 -1.69 -4.52 16.55
CA ASP A 48 -2.93 -4.56 17.35
C ASP A 48 -3.72 -3.24 17.21
N MET A 49 -3.02 -2.10 17.07
CA MET A 49 -3.64 -0.80 16.79
C MET A 49 -4.37 -0.79 15.44
N ALA A 50 -3.73 -1.35 14.39
CA ALA A 50 -4.34 -1.45 13.07
C ALA A 50 -5.54 -2.39 13.07
N LEU A 51 -5.42 -3.57 13.69
CA LEU A 51 -6.50 -4.57 13.75
C LEU A 51 -7.70 -4.08 14.56
N ALA A 52 -7.49 -3.23 15.56
CA ALA A 52 -8.56 -2.62 16.35
C ALA A 52 -9.29 -1.48 15.60
N SER A 53 -8.76 -1.00 14.46
CA SER A 53 -9.34 0.13 13.72
C SER A 53 -10.47 -0.30 12.78
N PRO A 54 -11.72 0.16 13.02
CA PRO A 54 -12.82 -0.07 12.08
C PRO A 54 -12.58 0.55 10.69
N ARG A 55 -11.77 1.62 10.58
CA ARG A 55 -11.43 2.26 9.31
C ARG A 55 -10.52 1.39 8.47
N ILE A 56 -9.49 0.81 9.08
CA ILE A 56 -8.62 -0.16 8.40
C ILE A 56 -9.44 -1.37 7.95
N ALA A 57 -10.39 -1.84 8.75
CA ALA A 57 -11.30 -2.90 8.36
C ALA A 57 -12.19 -2.52 7.15
N VAL A 58 -12.59 -1.25 7.00
CA VAL A 58 -13.30 -0.76 5.79
C VAL A 58 -12.39 -0.82 4.57
N CYS A 59 -11.16 -0.30 4.66
CA CYS A 59 -10.19 -0.36 3.57
C CYS A 59 -9.90 -1.82 3.15
N ARG A 60 -9.70 -2.71 4.12
CA ARG A 60 -9.52 -4.15 3.86
C ARG A 60 -10.69 -4.74 3.06
N ARG A 61 -11.94 -4.47 3.46
CA ARG A 61 -13.12 -4.97 2.73
C ARG A 61 -13.18 -4.42 1.30
N PHE A 62 -12.88 -3.13 1.12
CA PHE A 62 -12.84 -2.50 -0.20
C PHE A 62 -11.80 -3.15 -1.11
N LEU A 63 -10.54 -3.27 -0.65
CA LEU A 63 -9.45 -3.88 -1.41
C LEU A 63 -9.71 -5.36 -1.73
N THR A 64 -10.25 -6.12 -0.77
CA THR A 64 -10.65 -7.51 -0.99
C THR A 64 -11.74 -7.63 -2.06
N ARG A 65 -12.69 -6.69 -2.08
CA ARG A 65 -13.74 -6.63 -3.11
C ARG A 65 -13.13 -6.26 -4.47
N ALA A 66 -12.30 -5.21 -4.54
CA ALA A 66 -11.64 -4.82 -5.79
C ALA A 66 -10.83 -5.96 -6.41
N ALA A 67 -10.11 -6.74 -5.58
CA ALA A 67 -9.41 -7.93 -6.05
C ALA A 67 -10.35 -9.01 -6.61
N LYS A 68 -11.54 -9.21 -6.00
CA LYS A 68 -12.55 -10.17 -6.47
C LYS A 68 -13.29 -9.73 -7.73
N GLU A 69 -13.32 -8.43 -8.01
CA GLU A 69 -13.97 -7.85 -9.20
C GLU A 69 -13.08 -7.90 -10.46
N LEU A 70 -11.81 -8.28 -10.32
CA LEU A 70 -10.92 -8.53 -11.46
C LEU A 70 -11.46 -9.70 -12.29
N THR A 71 -11.45 -9.55 -13.61
CA THR A 71 -11.94 -10.58 -14.54
C THR A 71 -10.94 -11.72 -14.71
N ASP A 72 -9.64 -11.46 -14.48
CA ASP A 72 -8.62 -12.51 -14.41
C ASP A 72 -8.68 -13.22 -13.03
N ALA A 73 -9.27 -14.42 -13.04
CA ALA A 73 -9.42 -15.23 -11.84
C ALA A 73 -8.08 -15.71 -11.24
N SER A 74 -7.01 -15.84 -12.04
CA SER A 74 -5.69 -16.22 -11.54
C SER A 74 -5.04 -15.07 -10.79
N LEU A 75 -5.09 -13.86 -11.37
CA LEU A 75 -4.63 -12.63 -10.75
C LEU A 75 -5.39 -12.36 -9.44
N SER A 76 -6.72 -12.45 -9.48
CA SER A 76 -7.58 -12.31 -8.29
C SER A 76 -7.16 -13.24 -7.15
N ARG A 77 -7.00 -14.55 -7.43
CA ARG A 77 -6.54 -15.53 -6.43
C ARG A 77 -5.15 -15.21 -5.89
N THR A 78 -4.23 -14.78 -6.76
CA THR A 78 -2.86 -14.41 -6.35
C THR A 78 -2.88 -13.23 -5.38
N ILE A 79 -3.60 -12.15 -5.70
CA ILE A 79 -3.74 -10.98 -4.83
C ILE A 79 -4.38 -11.35 -3.50
N LEU A 80 -5.48 -12.10 -3.50
CA LEU A 80 -6.15 -12.54 -2.27
C LEU A 80 -5.24 -13.40 -1.40
N SER A 81 -4.40 -14.26 -2.00
CA SER A 81 -3.42 -15.05 -1.26
C SER A 81 -2.34 -14.21 -0.59
N ILE A 82 -1.92 -13.09 -1.22
CA ILE A 82 -0.97 -12.13 -0.65
C ILE A 82 -1.63 -11.37 0.51
N PHE A 83 -2.88 -10.97 0.37
CA PHE A 83 -3.63 -10.32 1.44
C PHE A 83 -3.82 -11.19 2.68
N ASP A 84 -3.95 -12.49 2.48
CA ASP A 84 -4.03 -13.48 3.56
C ASP A 84 -2.67 -13.74 4.21
N ASN A 85 -1.64 -13.94 3.39
CA ASN A 85 -0.26 -14.15 3.84
C ASN A 85 0.75 -13.49 2.89
N PRO A 86 1.26 -12.30 3.22
CA PRO A 86 2.24 -11.58 2.41
C PRO A 86 3.67 -12.14 2.52
N ALA A 87 3.84 -13.41 2.87
CA ALA A 87 5.15 -14.04 2.93
C ALA A 87 5.86 -14.01 1.57
N PRO A 88 7.10 -13.48 1.50
CA PRO A 88 7.80 -13.32 0.24
C PRO A 88 8.35 -14.65 -0.28
N LYS A 89 7.87 -15.11 -1.45
CA LYS A 89 8.42 -16.30 -2.12
C LYS A 89 9.85 -16.07 -2.60
N ILE A 90 10.20 -14.82 -2.93
CA ILE A 90 11.56 -14.45 -3.32
C ILE A 90 12.57 -14.57 -2.18
N ALA A 91 12.13 -14.55 -0.91
CA ALA A 91 13.02 -14.74 0.25
C ALA A 91 13.65 -16.15 0.34
N ALA A 92 13.18 -17.10 -0.43
CA ALA A 92 13.82 -18.41 -0.56
C ALA A 92 15.09 -18.37 -1.43
N GLN A 93 15.36 -17.29 -2.13
CA GLN A 93 16.57 -17.09 -2.94
C GLN A 93 17.80 -16.87 -2.07
N LYS A 94 18.97 -17.29 -2.55
CA LYS A 94 20.23 -17.00 -1.89
C LYS A 94 20.67 -15.58 -2.23
N ASP A 95 20.87 -14.75 -1.23
CA ASP A 95 21.17 -13.33 -1.41
C ASP A 95 22.50 -13.07 -2.15
N ALA A 96 23.56 -13.79 -1.81
CA ALA A 96 24.89 -13.57 -2.40
C ALA A 96 24.96 -13.76 -3.93
N PRO A 97 24.36 -14.81 -4.55
CA PRO A 97 24.28 -14.91 -6.00
C PRO A 97 23.45 -13.81 -6.66
N LEU A 98 22.35 -13.38 -6.03
CA LEU A 98 21.53 -12.27 -6.52
C LEU A 98 22.34 -10.97 -6.52
N LEU A 99 23.04 -10.68 -5.42
CA LEU A 99 23.87 -9.52 -5.25
C LEU A 99 24.97 -9.47 -6.34
N ALA A 100 25.67 -10.58 -6.56
CA ALA A 100 26.71 -10.67 -7.57
C ALA A 100 26.17 -10.40 -8.98
N LYS A 101 25.00 -10.98 -9.32
CA LYS A 101 24.38 -10.81 -10.65
C LYS A 101 23.90 -9.38 -10.86
N LEU A 102 23.21 -8.77 -9.90
CA LEU A 102 22.73 -7.40 -9.99
C LEU A 102 23.87 -6.38 -10.10
N LYS A 103 25.00 -6.61 -9.40
CA LYS A 103 26.21 -5.80 -9.55
C LYS A 103 26.86 -5.94 -10.94
N ALA A 104 26.96 -7.16 -11.45
CA ALA A 104 27.52 -7.42 -12.77
C ALA A 104 26.72 -6.73 -13.89
N GLU A 105 25.40 -6.58 -13.70
CA GLU A 105 24.52 -5.91 -14.64
C GLU A 105 24.36 -4.39 -14.36
N ASN A 106 25.10 -3.83 -13.41
CA ASN A 106 25.01 -2.42 -12.97
C ASN A 106 23.59 -1.99 -12.55
N LEU A 107 22.81 -2.90 -11.99
CA LEU A 107 21.44 -2.66 -11.54
C LEU A 107 21.36 -2.19 -10.08
N ILE A 108 22.44 -2.32 -9.32
CA ILE A 108 22.54 -1.85 -7.93
C ILE A 108 23.90 -1.20 -7.67
N ASP A 109 23.96 -0.40 -6.58
CA ASP A 109 25.19 0.22 -6.12
C ASP A 109 26.25 -0.86 -5.75
N ALA A 110 27.50 -0.64 -6.14
CA ALA A 110 28.61 -1.53 -5.83
C ALA A 110 28.84 -1.68 -4.31
N ALA A 111 28.53 -0.65 -3.52
CA ALA A 111 28.66 -0.66 -2.06
C ALA A 111 27.57 -1.50 -1.35
N ARG A 112 26.47 -1.85 -2.05
CA ARG A 112 25.40 -2.65 -1.44
C ARG A 112 25.89 -4.04 -1.05
N THR A 113 25.52 -4.49 0.16
CA THR A 113 25.98 -5.76 0.75
C THR A 113 24.91 -6.85 0.80
N SER A 114 23.64 -6.49 0.60
CA SER A 114 22.47 -7.40 0.60
C SER A 114 21.43 -6.93 -0.40
N VAL A 115 20.68 -7.84 -1.01
CA VAL A 115 19.54 -7.54 -1.89
C VAL A 115 18.23 -7.61 -1.13
N LEU A 116 18.09 -8.65 -0.29
CA LEU A 116 16.84 -8.96 0.39
C LEU A 116 16.83 -8.39 1.81
N PRO A 117 15.71 -7.81 2.26
CA PRO A 117 15.54 -7.43 3.67
C PRO A 117 15.68 -8.65 4.59
N PRO A 118 16.05 -8.46 5.86
CA PRO A 118 16.11 -9.56 6.82
C PRO A 118 14.77 -10.29 6.90
N ALA A 119 14.78 -11.62 6.74
CA ALA A 119 13.60 -12.48 6.89
C ALA A 119 13.82 -13.39 8.08
N GLY A 120 13.08 -13.15 9.17
CA GLY A 120 13.13 -14.04 10.34
C GLY A 120 12.52 -15.41 10.06
N ASN A 121 11.47 -15.49 9.26
CA ASN A 121 10.83 -16.71 8.82
C ASN A 121 10.39 -16.57 7.35
N PRO A 122 10.95 -17.34 6.41
CA PRO A 122 10.62 -17.22 4.98
C PRO A 122 9.18 -17.61 4.64
N LYS A 123 8.47 -18.27 5.56
CA LYS A 123 7.06 -18.66 5.39
C LYS A 123 6.07 -17.59 5.90
N ARG A 124 6.56 -16.52 6.52
CA ARG A 124 5.74 -15.45 7.08
C ARG A 124 6.38 -14.09 6.83
N SER A 125 5.56 -13.11 6.47
CA SER A 125 5.99 -11.70 6.57
C SER A 125 6.18 -11.31 8.03
N PRO A 126 7.05 -10.33 8.34
CA PRO A 126 7.19 -9.79 9.70
C PRO A 126 5.87 -9.33 10.30
N GLN A 127 4.93 -8.91 9.46
CA GLN A 127 3.60 -8.42 9.86
C GLN A 127 2.55 -8.72 8.78
N PRO A 128 1.25 -8.79 9.15
CA PRO A 128 0.16 -8.92 8.18
C PRO A 128 0.09 -7.71 7.23
N PHE A 129 -0.41 -7.90 6.00
CA PHE A 129 -0.60 -6.83 5.01
C PHE A 129 -1.39 -5.64 5.59
N TRP A 130 -2.46 -5.93 6.32
CA TRP A 130 -3.40 -4.94 6.86
C TRP A 130 -2.86 -4.10 8.02
N THR A 131 -1.69 -4.42 8.54
CA THR A 131 -1.10 -3.74 9.71
C THR A 131 0.15 -2.95 9.36
N ALA A 132 0.67 -3.12 8.15
CA ALA A 132 1.86 -2.43 7.68
C ALA A 132 1.65 -0.93 7.52
N PRO A 133 2.71 -0.11 7.69
CA PRO A 133 2.69 1.29 7.32
C PRO A 133 2.65 1.43 5.79
N GLY A 134 2.10 2.54 5.30
CA GLY A 134 2.01 2.82 3.87
C GLY A 134 3.33 3.32 3.27
N SER A 135 4.29 3.71 4.09
CA SER A 135 5.63 4.15 3.67
C SER A 135 6.58 4.18 4.86
N GLY A 136 7.84 4.56 4.60
CA GLY A 136 8.87 4.74 5.61
C GLY A 136 8.50 5.77 6.69
N TRP A 137 9.13 5.65 7.86
CA TRP A 137 8.86 6.49 9.02
C TRP A 137 8.94 8.00 8.68
N LYS A 138 7.94 8.76 9.12
CA LYS A 138 7.73 10.19 8.82
C LYS A 138 7.32 10.53 7.38
N SER A 139 7.04 9.54 6.54
CA SER A 139 6.50 9.74 5.19
C SER A 139 4.97 9.59 5.17
N HIS A 140 4.38 9.50 3.96
CA HIS A 140 2.93 9.35 3.77
C HIS A 140 2.44 8.03 4.39
N HIS A 141 1.26 8.06 5.01
CA HIS A 141 0.64 6.89 5.62
C HIS A 141 1.56 6.06 6.56
N ALA A 142 2.59 6.68 7.16
CA ALA A 142 3.55 6.03 8.05
C ALA A 142 2.94 5.76 9.44
N TYR A 143 1.90 4.92 9.49
CA TYR A 143 1.18 4.52 10.71
C TYR A 143 0.58 3.12 10.55
N PRO A 144 0.19 2.44 11.64
CA PRO A 144 -0.38 1.10 11.58
C PRO A 144 -1.62 1.02 10.69
N GLY A 145 -1.60 0.12 9.71
CA GLY A 145 -2.65 -0.02 8.70
C GLY A 145 -2.63 1.05 7.61
N GLY A 146 -1.62 1.92 7.59
CA GLY A 146 -1.48 2.96 6.57
C GLY A 146 -1.38 2.42 5.16
N LEU A 147 -0.77 1.25 4.96
CA LEU A 147 -0.73 0.56 3.67
C LEU A 147 -2.14 0.26 3.12
N ALA A 148 -3.05 -0.22 3.98
CA ALA A 148 -4.43 -0.49 3.55
C ALA A 148 -5.16 0.80 3.12
N VAL A 149 -4.87 1.93 3.76
CA VAL A 149 -5.45 3.24 3.40
C VAL A 149 -4.86 3.73 2.08
N HIS A 150 -3.54 3.71 1.93
CA HIS A 150 -2.80 4.07 0.73
C HIS A 150 -3.32 3.29 -0.49
N CYS A 151 -3.27 1.96 -0.44
CA CYS A 151 -3.78 1.12 -1.52
C CYS A 151 -5.28 1.35 -1.80
N ALA A 152 -6.12 1.67 -0.79
CA ALA A 152 -7.53 1.92 -1.02
C ALA A 152 -7.76 3.23 -1.78
N VAL A 153 -6.98 4.28 -1.51
CA VAL A 153 -7.00 5.54 -2.27
C VAL A 153 -6.56 5.27 -3.71
N ASN A 154 -5.43 4.61 -3.89
CA ASN A 154 -4.82 4.36 -5.19
C ASN A 154 -5.71 3.48 -6.08
N VAL A 155 -6.22 2.37 -5.56
CA VAL A 155 -7.15 1.49 -6.29
C VAL A 155 -8.43 2.21 -6.70
N LEU A 156 -9.01 3.04 -5.82
CA LEU A 156 -10.18 3.85 -6.16
C LEU A 156 -9.84 4.87 -7.26
N SER A 157 -8.67 5.50 -7.18
CA SER A 157 -8.18 6.46 -8.18
C SER A 157 -7.97 5.77 -9.53
N ALA A 158 -7.33 4.61 -9.58
CA ALA A 158 -7.14 3.85 -10.83
C ALA A 158 -8.47 3.46 -11.46
N GLN A 159 -9.44 2.99 -10.67
CA GLN A 159 -10.78 2.67 -11.16
C GLN A 159 -11.45 3.88 -11.80
N ARG A 160 -11.37 5.07 -11.14
CA ARG A 160 -11.95 6.32 -11.64
C ARG A 160 -11.22 6.85 -12.86
N LEU A 161 -9.89 6.76 -12.92
CA LEU A 161 -9.12 7.13 -14.10
C LEU A 161 -9.48 6.29 -15.31
N CYS A 162 -9.65 4.96 -15.15
CA CYS A 162 -10.13 4.09 -16.24
C CYS A 162 -11.51 4.52 -16.76
N ASP A 163 -12.45 4.87 -15.85
CA ASP A 163 -13.76 5.38 -16.25
C ASP A 163 -13.63 6.73 -16.96
N THR A 164 -12.84 7.65 -16.41
CA THR A 164 -12.61 8.99 -16.97
C THR A 164 -12.03 8.94 -18.38
N TYR A 165 -11.00 8.12 -18.63
CA TYR A 165 -10.42 7.99 -19.97
C TYR A 165 -11.40 7.39 -20.96
N LYS A 166 -12.19 6.40 -20.53
CA LYS A 166 -13.26 5.82 -21.36
C LYS A 166 -14.32 6.87 -21.73
N GLU A 167 -14.79 7.62 -20.75
CA GLU A 167 -15.84 8.64 -20.96
C GLU A 167 -15.36 9.84 -21.77
N ALA A 168 -14.17 10.36 -21.46
CA ALA A 168 -13.65 11.57 -22.07
C ALA A 168 -13.01 11.37 -23.45
N THR A 169 -12.39 10.20 -23.68
CA THR A 169 -11.55 9.96 -24.88
C THR A 169 -11.96 8.72 -25.67
N GLY A 170 -12.85 7.88 -25.15
CA GLY A 170 -13.19 6.57 -25.72
C GLY A 170 -12.12 5.50 -25.49
N LEU A 171 -11.03 5.79 -24.77
CA LEU A 171 -9.97 4.83 -24.49
C LEU A 171 -10.43 3.79 -23.47
N VAL A 172 -10.48 2.53 -23.88
CA VAL A 172 -10.79 1.40 -23.00
C VAL A 172 -9.47 0.76 -22.51
N LEU A 173 -9.22 0.84 -21.22
CA LEU A 173 -8.04 0.29 -20.57
C LEU A 173 -8.31 -1.09 -19.97
N ASP A 174 -7.30 -1.97 -19.93
CA ASP A 174 -7.40 -3.24 -19.23
C ASP A 174 -7.37 -3.02 -17.71
N ARG A 175 -8.52 -3.18 -17.07
CA ARG A 175 -8.65 -3.03 -15.62
C ARG A 175 -7.90 -4.09 -14.84
N ASN A 176 -7.62 -5.28 -15.39
CA ASN A 176 -6.77 -6.25 -14.72
C ASN A 176 -5.33 -5.72 -14.62
N ALA A 177 -4.83 -5.05 -15.66
CA ALA A 177 -3.50 -4.45 -15.62
C ALA A 177 -3.46 -3.20 -14.73
N ALA A 178 -4.39 -2.24 -14.89
CA ALA A 178 -4.38 -0.99 -14.13
C ALA A 178 -4.71 -1.21 -12.64
N VAL A 179 -5.84 -1.84 -12.33
CA VAL A 179 -6.27 -2.07 -10.94
C VAL A 179 -5.46 -3.18 -10.27
N GLY A 180 -5.10 -4.23 -11.02
CA GLY A 180 -4.23 -5.30 -10.52
C GLY A 180 -2.81 -4.81 -10.24
N GLY A 181 -2.28 -3.93 -11.08
CA GLY A 181 -1.00 -3.24 -10.85
C GLY A 181 -1.01 -2.47 -9.54
N GLU A 182 -2.08 -1.68 -9.28
CA GLU A 182 -2.25 -0.96 -8.02
C GLU A 182 -2.43 -1.86 -6.80
N LEU A 183 -3.14 -2.96 -6.93
CA LEU A 183 -3.28 -3.92 -5.82
C LEU A 183 -1.97 -4.62 -5.45
N LEU A 184 -0.98 -4.61 -6.36
CA LEU A 184 0.30 -5.30 -6.21
C LEU A 184 1.50 -4.36 -6.02
N HIS A 185 1.41 -3.05 -6.35
CA HIS A 185 2.60 -2.17 -6.41
C HIS A 185 3.39 -2.17 -5.10
N ASP A 186 2.71 -2.25 -3.98
CA ASP A 186 3.25 -2.14 -2.62
C ASP A 186 3.23 -3.45 -1.81
N LEU A 187 3.08 -4.57 -2.46
CA LEU A 187 2.84 -5.86 -1.77
C LEU A 187 3.95 -6.26 -0.78
N HIS A 188 5.15 -5.70 -0.89
CA HIS A 188 6.29 -5.99 0.00
C HIS A 188 6.55 -4.94 1.08
N LYS A 189 5.77 -3.87 1.17
CA LYS A 189 5.84 -2.94 2.32
C LYS A 189 5.68 -3.65 3.69
N PRO A 190 4.87 -4.71 3.85
CA PRO A 190 4.86 -5.50 5.10
C PRO A 190 6.21 -6.13 5.46
N TRP A 191 7.05 -6.45 4.49
CA TRP A 191 8.38 -7.00 4.71
C TRP A 191 9.43 -5.90 4.89
N VAL A 192 9.42 -4.89 4.01
CA VAL A 192 10.42 -3.82 3.99
C VAL A 192 10.28 -2.90 5.20
N PHE A 193 9.06 -2.48 5.53
CA PHE A 193 8.78 -1.56 6.64
C PHE A 193 8.29 -2.30 7.90
N ALA A 194 9.02 -3.34 8.34
CA ALA A 194 8.69 -4.06 9.56
C ALA A 194 8.69 -3.12 10.79
N TRP A 195 7.66 -3.25 11.65
CA TRP A 195 7.56 -2.49 12.87
C TRP A 195 8.69 -2.79 13.83
N GLN A 196 9.18 -1.75 14.51
CA GLN A 196 10.22 -1.81 15.53
C GLN A 196 9.63 -1.61 16.93
N LYS A 197 10.44 -1.94 17.97
CA LYS A 197 10.01 -1.87 19.38
C LYS A 197 9.70 -0.45 19.88
N ASP A 198 10.18 0.58 19.19
CA ASP A 198 9.94 2.00 19.48
C ASP A 198 8.75 2.58 18.72
N HIS A 199 7.94 1.72 18.10
CA HIS A 199 6.79 2.06 17.26
C HIS A 199 7.13 2.83 15.97
N THR A 200 8.41 2.83 15.56
CA THR A 200 8.84 3.20 14.21
C THR A 200 8.85 1.98 13.28
N CYS A 201 9.19 2.16 12.02
CA CYS A 201 9.42 1.03 11.12
C CYS A 201 10.87 1.01 10.61
N ARG A 202 11.31 -0.16 10.10
CA ARG A 202 12.60 -0.32 9.45
C ARG A 202 12.78 0.76 8.37
N LYS A 203 13.99 1.31 8.28
CA LYS A 203 14.37 2.21 7.19
C LYS A 203 14.54 1.40 5.90
N GLU A 204 13.93 1.87 4.83
CA GLU A 204 14.09 1.31 3.50
C GLU A 204 15.48 1.62 2.93
N GLU A 205 16.01 0.69 2.13
CA GLU A 205 17.22 0.87 1.34
C GLU A 205 16.89 1.10 -0.13
N THR A 206 17.83 1.68 -0.89
CA THR A 206 17.68 1.89 -2.32
C THR A 206 18.04 0.61 -3.09
N LEU A 207 17.20 0.20 -4.04
CA LEU A 207 17.43 -0.91 -4.97
C LEU A 207 17.11 -0.44 -6.40
N ALA A 208 18.03 -0.59 -7.32
CA ALA A 208 17.89 -0.15 -8.72
C ALA A 208 17.41 1.32 -8.87
N LYS A 209 17.95 2.23 -8.04
CA LYS A 209 17.63 3.69 -8.02
C LYS A 209 16.22 4.04 -7.55
N THR A 210 15.48 3.11 -6.93
CA THR A 210 14.20 3.37 -6.28
C THR A 210 14.17 2.73 -4.90
N GLY A 211 13.06 2.84 -4.15
CA GLY A 211 12.87 2.11 -2.90
C GLY A 211 12.84 0.60 -3.13
N GLU A 212 13.49 -0.17 -2.26
CA GLU A 212 13.61 -1.62 -2.45
C GLU A 212 12.25 -2.32 -2.48
N HIS A 213 11.21 -1.80 -1.75
CA HIS A 213 9.87 -2.39 -1.78
C HIS A 213 9.30 -2.47 -3.19
N HIS A 214 9.56 -1.47 -4.04
CA HIS A 214 9.05 -1.41 -5.40
C HIS A 214 9.60 -2.56 -6.25
N VAL A 215 10.92 -2.69 -6.37
CA VAL A 215 11.56 -3.75 -7.17
C VAL A 215 11.25 -5.14 -6.61
N LEU A 216 11.24 -5.28 -5.28
CA LEU A 216 10.90 -6.55 -4.63
C LEU A 216 9.44 -6.93 -4.86
N SER A 217 8.51 -5.96 -4.89
CA SER A 217 7.11 -6.21 -5.21
C SER A 217 6.92 -6.72 -6.64
N ILE A 218 7.60 -6.12 -7.62
CA ILE A 218 7.60 -6.57 -9.01
C ILE A 218 8.18 -8.00 -9.11
N ALA A 219 9.31 -8.25 -8.45
CA ALA A 219 9.96 -9.57 -8.44
C ALA A 219 9.06 -10.66 -7.84
N GLU A 220 8.33 -10.34 -6.78
CA GLU A 220 7.37 -11.27 -6.17
C GLU A 220 6.19 -11.56 -7.11
N SER A 221 5.66 -10.53 -7.81
CA SER A 221 4.62 -10.71 -8.82
C SER A 221 5.09 -11.65 -9.94
N MET A 222 6.29 -11.43 -10.47
CA MET A 222 6.91 -12.30 -11.45
C MET A 222 7.11 -13.74 -10.92
N LYS A 223 7.57 -13.87 -9.67
CA LYS A 223 7.77 -15.17 -9.00
C LYS A 223 6.47 -15.93 -8.79
N ARG A 224 5.36 -15.23 -8.63
CA ARG A 224 4.01 -15.80 -8.49
C ARG A 224 3.33 -16.08 -9.82
N GLY A 225 3.96 -15.76 -10.95
CA GLY A 225 3.41 -15.97 -12.28
C GLY A 225 2.32 -14.96 -12.67
N VAL A 226 2.37 -13.75 -12.13
CA VAL A 226 1.50 -12.65 -12.57
C VAL A 226 1.82 -12.31 -14.03
N ALA A 227 0.80 -12.02 -14.81
CA ALA A 227 0.93 -11.73 -16.25
C ALA A 227 1.88 -10.56 -16.50
N PRO A 228 2.71 -10.61 -17.57
CA PRO A 228 3.66 -9.54 -17.90
C PRO A 228 3.04 -8.15 -17.97
N THR A 229 1.85 -8.00 -18.57
CA THR A 229 1.15 -6.72 -18.68
C THR A 229 0.86 -6.08 -17.32
N VAL A 230 0.48 -6.89 -16.33
CA VAL A 230 0.25 -6.44 -14.94
C VAL A 230 1.58 -6.06 -14.27
N CYS A 231 2.65 -6.85 -14.47
CA CYS A 231 3.97 -6.54 -13.90
C CYS A 231 4.55 -5.25 -14.50
N VAL A 232 4.37 -4.99 -15.80
CA VAL A 232 4.78 -3.73 -16.45
C VAL A 232 3.97 -2.56 -15.89
N ALA A 233 2.65 -2.69 -15.77
CA ALA A 233 1.82 -1.66 -15.17
C ALA A 233 2.21 -1.37 -13.72
N GLN A 234 2.45 -2.41 -12.91
CA GLN A 234 2.96 -2.32 -11.54
C GLN A 234 4.31 -1.59 -11.47
N ALA A 235 5.23 -1.87 -12.41
CA ALA A 235 6.55 -1.25 -12.46
C ALA A 235 6.48 0.27 -12.71
N CYS A 236 5.40 0.74 -13.32
CA CYS A 236 5.19 2.16 -13.59
C CYS A 236 4.71 2.98 -12.38
N ALA A 237 4.43 2.39 -11.22
CA ALA A 237 3.92 3.13 -10.05
C ALA A 237 4.76 4.37 -9.72
N HIS A 238 6.09 4.27 -9.72
CA HIS A 238 6.99 5.35 -9.32
C HIS A 238 7.58 6.16 -10.48
N GLU A 239 7.43 5.74 -11.73
CA GLU A 239 7.89 6.43 -12.94
C GLU A 239 7.13 5.91 -14.15
N VAL A 240 7.06 6.70 -15.21
CA VAL A 240 6.39 6.31 -16.47
C VAL A 240 7.35 6.27 -17.65
N PRO A 241 7.15 5.36 -18.60
CA PRO A 241 7.98 5.27 -19.81
C PRO A 241 7.57 6.32 -20.88
N GLY A 242 7.27 7.56 -20.43
CA GLY A 242 6.86 8.68 -21.27
C GLY A 242 8.01 9.47 -21.87
N THR A 243 9.22 9.25 -21.35
CA THR A 243 10.47 9.85 -21.84
C THR A 243 11.54 8.76 -21.91
N PRO A 244 12.61 8.92 -22.72
CA PRO A 244 13.70 7.93 -22.75
C PRO A 244 14.32 7.67 -21.36
N ALA A 245 14.43 8.68 -20.51
CA ALA A 245 14.96 8.54 -19.15
C ALA A 245 14.01 7.76 -18.24
N GLY A 246 12.71 8.07 -18.24
CA GLY A 246 11.71 7.33 -17.48
C GLY A 246 11.56 5.90 -17.95
N GLU A 247 11.58 5.66 -19.26
CA GLU A 247 11.55 4.32 -19.84
C GLU A 247 12.74 3.48 -19.40
N ALA A 248 13.96 4.06 -19.40
CA ALA A 248 15.16 3.37 -18.94
C ALA A 248 15.10 3.00 -17.45
N LEU A 249 14.47 3.82 -16.61
CA LEU A 249 14.24 3.50 -15.20
C LEU A 249 13.28 2.32 -15.06
N VAL A 250 12.11 2.36 -15.72
CA VAL A 250 11.10 1.28 -15.67
C VAL A 250 11.71 -0.03 -16.21
N ALA A 251 12.41 0.00 -17.34
CA ALA A 251 13.11 -1.16 -17.88
C ALA A 251 14.18 -1.70 -16.91
N GLY A 252 14.93 -0.82 -16.26
CA GLY A 252 15.92 -1.17 -15.24
C GLY A 252 15.29 -1.88 -14.03
N TRP A 253 14.13 -1.43 -13.56
CA TRP A 253 13.39 -2.06 -12.45
C TRP A 253 12.86 -3.44 -12.84
N LEU A 254 12.29 -3.57 -14.04
CA LEU A 254 11.83 -4.86 -14.56
C LEU A 254 12.99 -5.84 -14.70
N ARG A 255 14.17 -5.40 -15.17
CA ARG A 255 15.38 -6.23 -15.24
C ARG A 255 15.83 -6.68 -13.85
N ALA A 256 15.94 -5.76 -12.90
CA ALA A 256 16.35 -6.10 -11.54
C ALA A 256 15.36 -7.08 -10.89
N ALA A 257 14.06 -6.84 -11.05
CA ALA A 257 13.00 -7.72 -10.58
C ALA A 257 13.07 -9.12 -11.23
N ALA A 258 13.30 -9.20 -12.54
CA ALA A 258 13.45 -10.46 -13.27
C ALA A 258 14.65 -11.27 -12.77
N VAL A 259 15.81 -10.62 -12.54
CA VAL A 259 16.98 -11.26 -11.91
C VAL A 259 16.62 -11.85 -10.55
N ILE A 260 15.94 -11.08 -9.68
CA ILE A 260 15.54 -11.51 -8.34
C ILE A 260 14.51 -12.66 -8.43
N ALA A 261 13.58 -12.61 -9.36
CA ALA A 261 12.57 -13.64 -9.56
C ALA A 261 13.12 -14.93 -10.22
N GLY A 262 14.30 -14.85 -10.86
CA GLY A 262 14.86 -15.91 -11.71
C GLY A 262 14.08 -16.07 -13.01
N LYS A 263 13.74 -14.93 -13.65
CA LYS A 263 12.97 -14.83 -14.90
C LYS A 263 13.78 -14.15 -15.99
N ASP A 264 13.34 -14.28 -17.25
CA ASP A 264 13.87 -13.51 -18.37
C ASP A 264 13.16 -12.15 -18.46
N PRO A 265 13.88 -11.02 -18.42
CA PRO A 265 13.27 -9.70 -18.54
C PRO A 265 12.56 -9.48 -19.88
N ALA A 266 12.94 -10.18 -20.96
CA ALA A 266 12.26 -10.09 -22.25
C ALA A 266 10.81 -10.60 -22.19
N GLU A 267 10.50 -11.59 -21.33
CA GLU A 267 9.14 -12.05 -21.08
C GLU A 267 8.27 -10.95 -20.46
N TYR A 268 8.87 -9.95 -19.83
CA TYR A 268 8.20 -8.82 -19.16
C TYR A 268 8.35 -7.51 -19.95
N GLY A 269 8.50 -7.61 -21.27
CA GLY A 269 8.45 -6.47 -22.17
C GLY A 269 9.69 -5.58 -22.19
N VAL A 270 10.81 -6.00 -21.60
CA VAL A 270 12.09 -5.30 -21.75
C VAL A 270 12.68 -5.64 -23.13
N ALA A 271 13.03 -4.60 -23.89
CA ALA A 271 13.64 -4.77 -25.20
C ALA A 271 15.09 -5.26 -25.12
N ALA A 272 15.64 -5.73 -26.23
CA ALA A 272 16.98 -6.33 -26.30
C ALA A 272 18.11 -5.40 -25.88
N ASP A 273 17.91 -4.08 -25.95
CA ASP A 273 18.87 -3.08 -25.47
C ASP A 273 18.92 -2.96 -23.93
N GLY A 274 17.95 -3.56 -23.23
CA GLY A 274 17.82 -3.54 -21.78
C GLY A 274 17.48 -2.16 -21.18
N ALA A 275 17.21 -1.16 -22.01
CA ALA A 275 16.95 0.23 -21.60
C ALA A 275 15.61 0.76 -22.12
N SER A 276 14.94 0.03 -23.01
CA SER A 276 13.63 0.38 -23.54
C SER A 276 12.61 -0.73 -23.34
N LEU A 277 11.33 -0.43 -23.58
CA LEU A 277 10.24 -1.40 -23.55
C LEU A 277 9.78 -1.75 -24.96
N VAL A 278 9.31 -2.98 -25.12
CA VAL A 278 8.73 -3.45 -26.39
C VAL A 278 7.48 -2.63 -26.72
N ARG A 279 7.37 -2.21 -27.98
CA ARG A 279 6.23 -1.43 -28.48
C ARG A 279 5.08 -2.33 -28.95
N PRO A 280 3.81 -1.90 -28.81
CA PRO A 280 3.37 -0.64 -28.18
C PRO A 280 3.42 -0.70 -26.67
N ILE A 281 3.72 0.43 -26.00
CA ILE A 281 3.65 0.54 -24.54
C ILE A 281 2.19 0.71 -24.14
N ALA A 282 1.74 -0.11 -23.21
CA ALA A 282 0.39 -0.05 -22.65
C ALA A 282 0.21 1.17 -21.71
N LEU A 283 -0.94 1.84 -21.82
CA LEU A 283 -1.22 3.06 -21.02
C LEU A 283 -1.67 2.75 -19.59
N GLU A 284 -1.95 1.52 -19.25
CA GLU A 284 -2.30 1.08 -17.90
C GLU A 284 -1.24 1.45 -16.86
N GLY A 285 0.04 1.37 -17.24
CA GLY A 285 1.14 1.80 -16.38
C GLY A 285 1.09 3.29 -16.03
N PHE A 286 0.67 4.14 -16.95
CA PHE A 286 0.47 5.57 -16.68
C PHE A 286 -0.68 5.81 -15.71
N VAL A 287 -1.74 4.99 -15.78
CA VAL A 287 -2.85 5.04 -14.82
C VAL A 287 -2.40 4.64 -13.43
N VAL A 288 -1.57 3.58 -13.32
CA VAL A 288 -0.98 3.16 -12.04
C VAL A 288 -0.15 4.31 -11.46
N HIS A 289 0.72 4.93 -12.24
CA HIS A 289 1.51 6.07 -11.79
C HIS A 289 0.66 7.25 -11.30
N LEU A 290 -0.35 7.65 -12.07
CA LEU A 290 -1.23 8.75 -11.69
C LEU A 290 -2.03 8.43 -10.41
N ALA A 291 -2.41 7.18 -10.23
CA ALA A 291 -3.20 6.73 -9.09
C ALA A 291 -2.37 6.62 -7.79
N ASP A 292 -1.07 6.30 -7.89
CA ASP A 292 -0.15 6.22 -6.74
C ASP A 292 0.27 7.59 -6.18
N HIS A 293 -0.13 8.70 -6.81
CA HIS A 293 0.30 10.05 -6.41
C HIS A 293 -0.43 10.65 -5.19
N ASP A 294 -1.14 9.86 -4.39
CA ASP A 294 -1.76 10.37 -3.16
C ASP A 294 -0.72 10.85 -2.13
N PHE A 295 0.52 10.34 -2.23
CA PHE A 295 1.63 10.75 -1.36
C PHE A 295 1.91 12.25 -1.39
N VAL A 296 1.59 12.93 -2.49
CA VAL A 296 1.76 14.39 -2.67
C VAL A 296 0.95 15.15 -1.62
N ALA A 297 -0.25 14.70 -1.29
CA ALA A 297 -1.09 15.29 -0.26
C ALA A 297 -0.95 14.57 1.10
N ALA A 298 -0.83 13.25 1.09
CA ALA A 298 -0.78 12.44 2.31
C ALA A 298 0.53 12.63 3.09
N GLY A 299 1.67 12.88 2.41
CA GLY A 299 2.96 13.11 3.04
C GLY A 299 2.97 14.35 3.94
N PRO A 300 2.73 15.56 3.40
CA PRO A 300 2.62 16.78 4.20
C PRO A 300 1.57 16.69 5.29
N SER A 301 0.37 16.14 4.97
CA SER A 301 -0.70 15.96 5.95
C SER A 301 -0.26 15.11 7.15
N CYS A 302 0.49 14.04 6.90
CA CYS A 302 1.04 13.17 7.93
C CYS A 302 2.05 13.92 8.80
N GLN A 303 3.00 14.65 8.18
CA GLN A 303 4.06 15.37 8.90
C GLN A 303 3.50 16.50 9.77
N TRP A 304 2.66 17.36 9.22
CA TRP A 304 2.09 18.50 9.95
C TRP A 304 1.20 18.05 11.10
N THR A 305 0.34 17.07 10.86
CA THR A 305 -0.54 16.53 11.91
C THR A 305 0.25 15.81 13.00
N ALA A 306 1.32 15.09 12.65
CA ALA A 306 2.18 14.42 13.63
C ALA A 306 2.85 15.42 14.58
N ALA A 307 3.33 16.55 14.07
CA ALA A 307 3.95 17.60 14.89
C ALA A 307 2.97 18.19 15.91
N GLU A 308 1.73 18.45 15.47
CA GLU A 308 0.67 18.94 16.34
C GLU A 308 0.25 17.90 17.41
N LEU A 309 0.11 16.64 17.01
CA LEU A 309 -0.21 15.55 17.95
C LEU A 309 0.87 15.39 19.03
N GLN A 310 2.15 15.47 18.68
CA GLN A 310 3.24 15.44 19.66
C GLN A 310 3.13 16.59 20.66
N THR A 311 2.80 17.79 20.20
CA THR A 311 2.58 18.95 21.08
C THR A 311 1.41 18.70 22.04
N ILE A 312 0.30 18.13 21.55
CA ILE A 312 -0.88 17.79 22.37
C ILE A 312 -0.51 16.74 23.43
N PHE A 313 0.22 15.68 23.05
CA PHE A 313 0.59 14.63 24.00
C PHE A 313 1.55 15.12 25.08
N ARG A 314 2.53 15.98 24.73
CA ARG A 314 3.41 16.58 25.74
C ARG A 314 2.66 17.49 26.71
N ASN A 315 1.85 18.38 26.19
CA ASN A 315 1.20 19.43 27.00
C ASN A 315 0.02 18.92 27.83
N ARG A 316 -0.79 18.00 27.28
CA ARG A 316 -2.03 17.56 27.94
C ARG A 316 -1.90 16.23 28.67
N TYR A 317 -1.01 15.35 28.19
CA TYR A 317 -0.86 13.99 28.73
C TYR A 317 0.47 13.79 29.47
N GLY A 318 1.36 14.79 29.47
CA GLY A 318 2.65 14.72 30.14
C GLY A 318 3.63 13.69 29.54
N VAL A 319 3.37 13.22 28.31
CA VAL A 319 4.20 12.20 27.64
C VAL A 319 5.38 12.87 26.96
N THR A 320 6.61 12.49 27.31
CA THR A 320 7.84 13.08 26.79
C THR A 320 8.74 12.09 26.06
N ALA A 321 8.66 10.80 26.40
CA ALA A 321 9.49 9.77 25.78
C ALA A 321 9.08 9.56 24.31
N GLU A 322 10.04 9.58 23.40
CA GLU A 322 9.79 9.52 21.95
C GLU A 322 9.04 8.25 21.54
N LYS A 323 9.41 7.11 22.12
CA LYS A 323 8.72 5.83 21.91
C LYS A 323 7.21 5.93 22.23
N ASP A 324 6.88 6.59 23.33
CA ASP A 324 5.50 6.69 23.82
C ASP A 324 4.70 7.69 22.96
N LEU A 325 5.33 8.79 22.53
CA LEU A 325 4.76 9.72 21.56
C LEU A 325 4.46 9.03 20.22
N ASN A 326 5.35 8.14 19.77
CA ASN A 326 5.16 7.34 18.56
C ASN A 326 3.95 6.39 18.72
N ALA A 327 3.81 5.73 19.86
CA ALA A 327 2.69 4.83 20.14
C ALA A 327 1.35 5.57 20.11
N LEU A 328 1.25 6.70 20.82
CA LEU A 328 0.03 7.53 20.86
C LEU A 328 -0.33 8.09 19.48
N ARG A 329 0.67 8.61 18.74
CA ARG A 329 0.51 9.06 17.36
C ARG A 329 -0.04 7.95 16.47
N ASN A 330 0.57 6.77 16.53
CA ASN A 330 0.18 5.62 15.73
C ASN A 330 -1.26 5.19 16.01
N TYR A 331 -1.69 5.17 17.27
CA TYR A 331 -3.07 4.84 17.63
C TYR A 331 -4.07 5.85 17.06
N VAL A 332 -3.78 7.15 17.16
CA VAL A 332 -4.65 8.21 16.62
C VAL A 332 -4.72 8.13 15.09
N PHE A 333 -3.58 7.98 14.42
CA PHE A 333 -3.57 7.85 12.96
C PHE A 333 -4.27 6.59 12.43
N ALA A 334 -4.11 5.45 13.08
CA ALA A 334 -4.80 4.22 12.68
C ALA A 334 -6.33 4.39 12.71
N ASN A 335 -6.85 5.23 13.61
CA ASN A 335 -8.28 5.44 13.77
C ASN A 335 -8.87 6.58 12.95
N PHE A 336 -8.12 7.66 12.69
CA PHE A 336 -8.60 8.80 11.93
C PHE A 336 -8.07 8.89 10.50
N THR A 337 -6.88 8.34 10.21
CA THR A 337 -6.02 8.59 9.05
C THR A 337 -5.42 10.00 9.03
N ALA A 338 -4.22 10.14 8.43
CA ALA A 338 -3.50 11.41 8.45
C ALA A 338 -4.26 12.54 7.74
N MET A 339 -4.76 12.30 6.54
CA MET A 339 -5.46 13.33 5.76
C MET A 339 -6.76 13.80 6.41
N ARG A 340 -7.49 12.89 7.07
CA ARG A 340 -8.72 13.25 7.79
C ARG A 340 -8.43 14.09 9.03
N LEU A 341 -7.37 13.76 9.77
CA LEU A 341 -6.92 14.59 10.89
C LEU A 341 -6.45 15.96 10.39
N TYR A 342 -5.68 16.00 9.31
CA TYR A 342 -5.27 17.27 8.71
C TYR A 342 -6.47 18.11 8.28
N GLY A 343 -7.48 17.52 7.65
CA GLY A 343 -8.71 18.22 7.30
C GLY A 343 -9.44 18.82 8.53
N ARG A 344 -9.42 18.12 9.68
CA ARG A 344 -9.93 18.67 10.94
C ARG A 344 -9.09 19.82 11.47
N TYR A 345 -7.77 19.66 11.39
CA TYR A 345 -6.81 20.70 11.78
C TYR A 345 -6.96 21.96 10.93
N ALA A 346 -7.08 21.80 9.63
CA ALA A 346 -7.22 22.94 8.70
C ALA A 346 -8.48 23.80 8.95
N VAL A 347 -9.56 23.18 9.45
CA VAL A 347 -10.83 23.89 9.72
C VAL A 347 -10.89 24.44 11.15
N GLY A 348 -10.44 23.68 12.14
CA GLY A 348 -10.64 24.00 13.57
C GLY A 348 -9.36 24.11 14.38
N GLY A 349 -8.19 24.15 13.71
CA GLY A 349 -6.89 24.27 14.36
C GLY A 349 -6.58 23.16 15.35
N ARG A 350 -5.65 23.41 16.26
CA ARG A 350 -5.22 22.45 17.29
C ARG A 350 -6.37 21.93 18.14
N LYS A 351 -7.35 22.78 18.48
CA LYS A 351 -8.52 22.37 19.26
C LYS A 351 -9.30 21.22 18.63
N ALA A 352 -9.46 21.24 17.31
CA ALA A 352 -10.13 20.14 16.59
C ALA A 352 -9.34 18.82 16.64
N LEU A 353 -7.99 18.88 16.69
CA LEU A 353 -7.16 17.70 16.92
C LEU A 353 -7.27 17.18 18.36
N GLU A 354 -7.28 18.07 19.35
CA GLU A 354 -7.51 17.70 20.75
C GLU A 354 -8.83 16.96 20.90
N ASP A 355 -9.91 17.46 20.30
CA ASP A 355 -11.22 16.81 20.29
C ASP A 355 -11.19 15.42 19.62
N CYS A 356 -10.32 15.23 18.61
CA CYS A 356 -10.10 13.92 18.01
C CYS A 356 -9.33 12.98 18.96
N VAL A 357 -8.29 13.46 19.62
CA VAL A 357 -7.51 12.69 20.59
C VAL A 357 -8.40 12.28 21.78
N ASP A 358 -9.20 13.18 22.32
CA ASP A 358 -10.11 12.93 23.45
C ASP A 358 -11.19 11.86 23.17
N LYS A 359 -11.51 11.63 21.88
CA LYS A 359 -12.41 10.54 21.48
C LYS A 359 -11.76 9.15 21.54
N LEU A 360 -10.43 9.09 21.58
CA LEU A 360 -9.66 7.84 21.54
C LEU A 360 -8.87 7.60 22.83
N ILE A 361 -8.38 8.65 23.48
CA ILE A 361 -7.48 8.56 24.62
C ILE A 361 -8.11 9.26 25.84
N LYS A 362 -8.15 8.53 26.97
CA LYS A 362 -8.56 9.07 28.27
C LYS A 362 -7.36 9.77 28.92
N LEU A 363 -7.62 10.91 29.53
CA LEU A 363 -6.69 11.54 30.49
C LEU A 363 -6.55 10.68 31.72
#